data_438fa4565e01821fb41cf25c163921ee
#
_entry.id   438fa4565e01821fb41cf25c163921ee
#
_cell.length_a   1.000
_cell.length_b   1.000
_cell.length_c   1.000
_cell.angle_alpha   90.00
_cell.angle_beta   90.00
_cell.angle_gamma   90.00
#
_symmetry.space_group_name_H-M   'P 1'
#
loop_
_entity.id
_entity.type
_entity.pdbx_description
1 polymer ?
#
loop_
_entity_poly.entity_id
_entity_poly.type
_entity_poly.pdbx_seq_one_letter_code
_entity_poly.pdbx_strand_id
1 'polypeptide(L)'
;MFRQPMLLATPLIAALVSAGATPAAAQADALAGKSVQMIIGFGPGGGYDLWGRTLGRHIGKHLPGHPNVVPQNMPGAGSYTAASYIFNIAPKDGSVLGIIARDAALGPLTGASGARFDPTRLSWIGTPTKETNVCIAFHTAPVKSVQDLYDKQLILGDTGPGTGTRSYPKVLNDVLGMKFKLVGGFPSSAEVFLAMERGEVDGICESLDSIKNRRPDWIPTRKIAILFQGGAEPNAELKGVPFVLDLARTDEQKKTIEFLYAGQGIGRPFVAPPDLPAERLKMLRDAFNATMKDADFIAETKKSKLELEPEDGEHLAALIAKIYATPKPIVDKIANLIK
;
A
#
# COMPACT_ATOMS: atom_id res chain seq x y z
N MET A 1 -97.68 -6.85 -1.72
CA MET A 1 -96.50 -7.44 -2.45
C MET A 1 -95.61 -6.30 -2.96
N PHE A 2 -94.68 -5.87 -2.16
CA PHE A 2 -93.71 -4.86 -2.57
C PHE A 2 -92.31 -5.42 -2.38
N ARG A 3 -91.56 -5.58 -3.52
CA ARG A 3 -90.14 -5.96 -3.54
C ARG A 3 -89.29 -4.74 -3.38
N GLN A 4 -88.40 -4.69 -2.35
CA GLN A 4 -87.36 -3.71 -2.22
C GLN A 4 -86.13 -4.16 -3.05
N PRO A 5 -85.42 -3.24 -3.70
CA PRO A 5 -84.12 -3.51 -4.35
C PRO A 5 -82.97 -3.45 -3.37
N MET A 6 -82.10 -4.40 -3.43
CA MET A 6 -80.88 -4.62 -2.64
C MET A 6 -79.78 -3.77 -3.24
N LEU A 7 -79.30 -2.79 -2.51
CA LEU A 7 -78.08 -1.95 -2.88
C LEU A 7 -76.84 -2.72 -2.55
N LEU A 8 -76.05 -3.05 -3.57
CA LEU A 8 -74.67 -3.58 -3.47
C LEU A 8 -73.70 -2.44 -3.22
N ALA A 9 -73.13 -2.45 -2.02
CA ALA A 9 -72.01 -1.54 -1.68
C ALA A 9 -70.68 -2.16 -2.12
N THR A 10 -69.96 -1.50 -3.03
CA THR A 10 -68.63 -1.88 -3.50
C THR A 10 -67.57 -1.27 -2.55
N PRO A 11 -66.64 -2.06 -1.99
CA PRO A 11 -65.57 -1.50 -1.16
C PRO A 11 -64.49 -0.89 -2.05
N LEU A 12 -64.19 0.37 -1.80
CA LEU A 12 -63.06 1.13 -2.40
C LEU A 12 -61.77 0.68 -1.71
N ILE A 13 -60.95 -0.11 -2.39
CA ILE A 13 -59.58 -0.47 -1.91
C ILE A 13 -58.66 0.72 -2.16
N ALA A 14 -58.32 1.43 -1.09
CA ALA A 14 -57.26 2.45 -1.11
C ALA A 14 -55.89 1.75 -1.16
N ALA A 15 -55.24 1.77 -2.31
CA ALA A 15 -53.84 1.33 -2.46
C ALA A 15 -52.92 2.35 -1.76
N LEU A 16 -52.34 2.00 -0.62
CA LEU A 16 -51.23 2.70 -0.03
C LEU A 16 -50.00 2.49 -0.91
N VAL A 17 -49.64 3.52 -1.68
CA VAL A 17 -48.33 3.60 -2.34
C VAL A 17 -47.30 3.97 -1.26
N SER A 18 -46.62 2.97 -0.71
CA SER A 18 -45.42 3.17 0.09
C SER A 18 -44.32 3.71 -0.83
N ALA A 19 -44.10 5.03 -0.77
CA ALA A 19 -42.93 5.65 -1.37
C ALA A 19 -41.69 5.09 -0.69
N GLY A 20 -41.04 4.10 -1.29
CA GLY A 20 -39.76 3.61 -0.88
C GLY A 20 -38.74 4.75 -0.96
N ALA A 21 -38.21 5.17 0.18
CA ALA A 21 -37.12 6.11 0.23
C ALA A 21 -35.96 5.56 -0.60
N THR A 22 -35.54 6.28 -1.61
CA THR A 22 -34.47 5.87 -2.53
C THR A 22 -33.15 5.78 -1.75
N PRO A 23 -32.31 4.77 -1.99
CA PRO A 23 -31.03 4.56 -1.28
C PRO A 23 -30.04 5.73 -1.41
N ALA A 24 -30.25 6.67 -2.32
CA ALA A 24 -29.43 7.88 -2.50
C ALA A 24 -29.47 8.85 -1.32
N ALA A 25 -30.58 8.99 -0.59
CA ALA A 25 -30.69 9.90 0.54
C ALA A 25 -29.92 9.38 1.78
N ALA A 26 -29.86 8.08 2.00
CA ALA A 26 -29.11 7.48 3.10
C ALA A 26 -27.58 7.56 2.91
N GLN A 27 -27.11 7.73 1.68
CA GLN A 27 -25.70 7.86 1.34
C GLN A 27 -25.19 9.30 1.55
N ALA A 28 -26.06 10.32 1.37
CA ALA A 28 -25.69 11.73 1.48
C ALA A 28 -25.27 12.15 2.90
N ASP A 29 -25.79 11.49 3.94
CA ASP A 29 -25.52 11.85 5.34
C ASP A 29 -24.48 10.98 6.05
N ALA A 30 -23.86 10.05 5.32
CA ALA A 30 -23.03 9.00 5.90
C ALA A 30 -21.87 9.52 6.76
N LEU A 31 -21.20 10.59 6.32
CA LEU A 31 -20.05 11.20 6.97
C LEU A 31 -20.28 12.68 7.32
N ALA A 32 -21.52 13.17 7.20
CA ALA A 32 -21.85 14.56 7.50
C ALA A 32 -21.48 14.89 8.97
N GLY A 33 -20.76 15.99 9.16
CA GLY A 33 -20.30 16.43 10.48
C GLY A 33 -19.23 15.56 11.15
N LYS A 34 -18.75 14.49 10.46
CA LYS A 34 -17.68 13.63 10.96
C LYS A 34 -16.34 13.97 10.29
N SER A 35 -15.25 13.59 10.95
CA SER A 35 -13.92 13.54 10.31
C SER A 35 -13.61 12.12 9.91
N VAL A 36 -12.88 11.94 8.81
CA VAL A 36 -12.29 10.66 8.41
C VAL A 36 -10.86 10.59 8.91
N GLN A 37 -10.49 9.53 9.61
CA GLN A 37 -9.12 9.29 10.01
C GLN A 37 -8.35 8.63 8.87
N MET A 38 -7.17 9.16 8.53
CA MET A 38 -6.21 8.55 7.62
C MET A 38 -5.05 7.98 8.44
N ILE A 39 -5.11 6.68 8.74
CA ILE A 39 -4.06 5.99 9.50
C ILE A 39 -2.88 5.71 8.56
N ILE A 40 -1.70 6.20 8.93
CA ILE A 40 -0.46 6.04 8.15
C ILE A 40 0.47 5.10 8.90
N GLY A 41 0.76 3.92 8.34
CA GLY A 41 1.52 2.84 8.99
C GLY A 41 3.01 3.12 9.21
N PHE A 42 3.47 4.33 8.94
CA PHE A 42 4.87 4.76 9.09
C PHE A 42 4.99 6.12 9.77
N GLY A 43 6.21 6.43 10.24
CA GLY A 43 6.55 7.76 10.75
C GLY A 43 6.48 8.85 9.68
N PRO A 44 6.45 10.14 10.11
CA PRO A 44 6.38 11.27 9.21
C PRO A 44 7.56 11.31 8.22
N GLY A 45 7.31 11.81 7.02
CA GLY A 45 8.34 12.16 6.05
C GLY A 45 8.72 11.07 5.07
N GLY A 46 8.31 9.81 5.24
CA GLY A 46 8.52 8.73 4.27
C GLY A 46 7.48 8.73 3.14
N GLY A 47 7.68 7.85 2.14
CA GLY A 47 6.77 7.76 0.98
C GLY A 47 5.33 7.45 1.34
N TYR A 48 5.08 6.58 2.32
CA TYR A 48 3.73 6.28 2.80
C TYR A 48 3.07 7.50 3.48
N ASP A 49 3.83 8.27 4.27
CA ASP A 49 3.32 9.49 4.89
C ASP A 49 2.97 10.54 3.83
N LEU A 50 3.82 10.71 2.82
CA LEU A 50 3.59 11.63 1.72
C LEU A 50 2.30 11.25 0.96
N TRP A 51 2.14 9.99 0.54
CA TRP A 51 0.94 9.54 -0.16
C TRP A 51 -0.33 9.63 0.70
N GLY A 52 -0.26 9.22 1.98
CA GLY A 52 -1.39 9.30 2.90
C GLY A 52 -1.90 10.73 3.08
N ARG A 53 -0.98 11.68 3.23
CA ARG A 53 -1.34 13.12 3.36
C ARG A 53 -1.81 13.72 2.05
N THR A 54 -1.19 13.36 0.91
CA THR A 54 -1.62 13.85 -0.40
C THR A 54 -3.03 13.38 -0.72
N LEU A 55 -3.33 12.07 -0.58
CA LEU A 55 -4.72 11.59 -0.76
C LEU A 55 -5.67 12.27 0.25
N GLY A 56 -5.27 12.37 1.52
CA GLY A 56 -6.09 12.94 2.57
C GLY A 56 -6.55 14.37 2.30
N ARG A 57 -5.73 15.21 1.63
CA ARG A 57 -6.11 16.57 1.25
C ARG A 57 -7.19 16.65 0.17
N HIS A 58 -7.33 15.61 -0.65
CA HIS A 58 -8.21 15.66 -1.82
C HIS A 58 -9.43 14.75 -1.72
N ILE A 59 -9.31 13.56 -1.09
CA ILE A 59 -10.39 12.57 -1.10
C ILE A 59 -11.66 13.06 -0.40
N GLY A 60 -11.53 13.94 0.62
CA GLY A 60 -12.68 14.46 1.36
C GLY A 60 -13.71 15.18 0.49
N LYS A 61 -13.28 15.87 -0.59
CA LYS A 61 -14.19 16.54 -1.53
C LYS A 61 -15.03 15.59 -2.39
N HIS A 62 -14.60 14.33 -2.48
CA HIS A 62 -15.29 13.26 -3.22
C HIS A 62 -16.12 12.34 -2.30
N LEU A 63 -16.01 12.51 -0.99
CA LEU A 63 -16.83 11.80 -0.01
C LEU A 63 -18.14 12.54 0.28
N PRO A 64 -19.27 11.84 0.48
CA PRO A 64 -20.52 12.48 0.90
C PRO A 64 -20.34 13.25 2.21
N GLY A 65 -20.90 14.48 2.26
CA GLY A 65 -20.76 15.36 3.40
C GLY A 65 -19.42 16.12 3.47
N HIS A 66 -18.53 15.92 2.52
CA HIS A 66 -17.21 16.57 2.39
C HIS A 66 -16.42 16.63 3.71
N PRO A 67 -16.21 15.46 4.38
CA PRO A 67 -15.56 15.42 5.69
C PRO A 67 -14.11 15.87 5.62
N ASN A 68 -13.62 16.46 6.71
CA ASN A 68 -12.19 16.64 6.88
C ASN A 68 -11.49 15.27 7.01
N VAL A 69 -10.37 15.10 6.34
CA VAL A 69 -9.53 13.91 6.47
C VAL A 69 -8.31 14.23 7.32
N VAL A 70 -8.19 13.58 8.47
CA VAL A 70 -7.17 13.85 9.48
C VAL A 70 -6.09 12.77 9.44
N PRO A 71 -4.85 13.06 8.96
CA PRO A 71 -3.75 12.12 8.94
C PRO A 71 -3.23 11.83 10.36
N GLN A 72 -3.04 10.54 10.67
CA GLN A 72 -2.48 10.06 11.93
C GLN A 72 -1.42 9.01 11.66
N ASN A 73 -0.16 9.27 12.05
CA ASN A 73 0.90 8.28 11.94
C ASN A 73 0.79 7.24 13.06
N MET A 74 0.85 5.97 12.68
CA MET A 74 0.84 4.81 13.56
C MET A 74 1.94 3.83 13.14
N PRO A 75 3.22 4.20 13.36
CA PRO A 75 4.34 3.36 12.99
C PRO A 75 4.45 2.13 13.90
N GLY A 76 5.14 1.11 13.42
CA GLY A 76 5.48 -0.07 14.22
C GLY A 76 5.44 -1.36 13.43
N ALA A 77 6.45 -2.19 13.67
CA ALA A 77 6.60 -3.53 13.07
C ALA A 77 6.35 -3.55 11.54
N GLY A 78 6.91 -2.58 10.81
CA GLY A 78 6.71 -2.54 9.35
C GLY A 78 5.26 -2.34 8.92
N SER A 79 4.50 -1.49 9.65
CA SER A 79 3.08 -1.21 9.43
C SER A 79 2.10 -2.26 9.99
N TYR A 80 2.56 -3.35 10.62
CA TYR A 80 1.66 -4.34 11.23
C TYR A 80 0.82 -3.73 12.36
N THR A 81 1.34 -2.75 13.10
CA THR A 81 0.58 -2.03 14.14
C THR A 81 -0.64 -1.35 13.54
N ALA A 82 -0.46 -0.57 12.48
CA ALA A 82 -1.55 0.12 11.78
C ALA A 82 -2.53 -0.87 11.13
N ALA A 83 -2.02 -1.89 10.42
CA ALA A 83 -2.85 -2.90 9.77
C ALA A 83 -3.70 -3.67 10.79
N SER A 84 -3.12 -4.05 11.94
CA SER A 84 -3.84 -4.74 13.03
C SER A 84 -4.89 -3.84 13.69
N TYR A 85 -4.60 -2.55 13.87
CA TYR A 85 -5.57 -1.57 14.37
C TYR A 85 -6.76 -1.43 13.41
N ILE A 86 -6.49 -1.23 12.12
CA ILE A 86 -7.52 -1.08 11.09
C ILE A 86 -8.39 -2.34 11.03
N PHE A 87 -7.78 -3.51 11.12
CA PHE A 87 -8.50 -4.78 11.02
C PHE A 87 -9.37 -5.09 12.24
N ASN A 88 -8.85 -4.88 13.47
CA ASN A 88 -9.46 -5.40 14.70
C ASN A 88 -10.21 -4.34 15.52
N ILE A 89 -9.85 -3.04 15.39
CA ILE A 89 -10.27 -1.99 16.34
C ILE A 89 -11.03 -0.86 15.64
N ALA A 90 -10.61 -0.47 14.44
CA ALA A 90 -11.18 0.70 13.77
C ALA A 90 -12.68 0.56 13.49
N PRO A 91 -13.47 1.64 13.60
CA PRO A 91 -14.89 1.64 13.28
C PRO A 91 -15.16 1.16 11.85
N LYS A 92 -16.20 0.34 11.69
CA LYS A 92 -16.63 -0.23 10.39
C LYS A 92 -17.72 0.60 9.72
N ASP A 93 -17.66 1.92 9.84
CA ASP A 93 -18.68 2.86 9.35
C ASP A 93 -18.22 3.72 8.17
N GLY A 94 -16.98 3.51 7.69
CA GLY A 94 -16.36 4.28 6.61
C GLY A 94 -15.61 5.53 7.06
N SER A 95 -15.52 5.78 8.38
CA SER A 95 -14.80 6.93 8.95
C SER A 95 -13.29 6.71 9.12
N VAL A 96 -12.77 5.51 8.74
CA VAL A 96 -11.35 5.20 8.82
C VAL A 96 -10.84 4.69 7.48
N LEU A 97 -9.80 5.32 6.99
CA LEU A 97 -8.94 4.86 5.90
C LEU A 97 -7.54 4.63 6.44
N GLY A 98 -6.79 3.74 5.82
CA GLY A 98 -5.39 3.55 6.14
C GLY A 98 -4.53 3.38 4.92
N ILE A 99 -3.26 3.74 5.04
CA ILE A 99 -2.21 3.37 4.10
C ILE A 99 -1.19 2.51 4.85
N ILE A 100 -1.00 1.27 4.39
CA ILE A 100 -0.13 0.27 5.02
C ILE A 100 0.99 -0.14 4.06
N ALA A 101 2.03 -0.79 4.60
CA ALA A 101 3.07 -1.36 3.75
C ALA A 101 2.48 -2.39 2.78
N ARG A 102 2.85 -2.34 1.50
CA ARG A 102 2.47 -3.35 0.51
C ARG A 102 2.88 -4.75 0.92
N ASP A 103 4.10 -4.88 1.44
CA ASP A 103 4.64 -6.17 1.87
C ASP A 103 4.01 -6.67 3.18
N ALA A 104 3.34 -5.80 3.94
CA ALA A 104 2.61 -6.20 5.15
C ALA A 104 1.50 -7.21 4.83
N ALA A 105 0.94 -7.17 3.63
CA ALA A 105 -0.03 -8.15 3.16
C ALA A 105 0.52 -9.60 3.12
N LEU A 106 1.84 -9.76 3.02
CA LEU A 106 2.50 -11.07 3.04
C LEU A 106 2.78 -11.59 4.46
N GLY A 107 2.74 -10.71 5.46
CA GLY A 107 3.10 -11.03 6.84
C GLY A 107 2.33 -12.20 7.45
N PRO A 108 0.99 -12.22 7.46
CA PRO A 108 0.23 -13.36 7.97
C PRO A 108 0.49 -14.65 7.19
N LEU A 109 0.66 -14.56 5.87
CA LEU A 109 0.94 -15.70 4.99
C LEU A 109 2.28 -16.35 5.32
N THR A 110 3.30 -15.55 5.65
CA THR A 110 4.64 -15.99 6.01
C THR A 110 4.82 -16.26 7.51
N GLY A 111 3.75 -16.15 8.31
CA GLY A 111 3.78 -16.36 9.76
C GLY A 111 4.58 -15.30 10.51
N ALA A 112 4.60 -14.05 10.01
CA ALA A 112 5.34 -12.97 10.64
C ALA A 112 4.79 -12.61 12.02
N SER A 113 5.66 -12.51 13.00
CA SER A 113 5.32 -12.10 14.37
C SER A 113 4.70 -10.71 14.37
N GLY A 114 3.54 -10.55 15.02
CA GLY A 114 2.83 -9.27 15.11
C GLY A 114 1.86 -8.96 13.97
N ALA A 115 1.82 -9.74 12.90
CA ALA A 115 0.83 -9.61 11.82
C ALA A 115 -0.53 -10.22 12.26
N ARG A 116 -1.30 -9.46 13.06
CA ARG A 116 -2.58 -9.89 13.64
C ARG A 116 -3.77 -9.38 12.83
N PHE A 117 -3.80 -9.66 11.56
CA PHE A 117 -4.86 -9.29 10.62
C PHE A 117 -4.90 -10.27 9.46
N ASP A 118 -6.02 -10.30 8.74
CA ASP A 118 -6.19 -11.10 7.53
C ASP A 118 -6.31 -10.18 6.31
N PRO A 119 -5.29 -10.08 5.45
CA PRO A 119 -5.33 -9.23 4.27
C PRO A 119 -6.42 -9.62 3.26
N THR A 120 -6.87 -10.89 3.25
CA THR A 120 -7.94 -11.34 2.35
C THR A 120 -9.31 -10.78 2.74
N ARG A 121 -9.44 -10.28 3.98
CA ARG A 121 -10.66 -9.68 4.52
C ARG A 121 -10.61 -8.17 4.64
N LEU A 122 -9.43 -7.53 4.52
CA LEU A 122 -9.35 -6.08 4.48
C LEU A 122 -10.14 -5.52 3.30
N SER A 123 -10.78 -4.38 3.51
CA SER A 123 -11.43 -3.64 2.44
C SER A 123 -10.37 -2.87 1.65
N TRP A 124 -9.91 -3.42 0.53
CA TRP A 124 -8.98 -2.76 -0.37
C TRP A 124 -9.69 -1.64 -1.13
N ILE A 125 -9.15 -0.43 -1.04
CA ILE A 125 -9.76 0.79 -1.61
C ILE A 125 -9.13 1.14 -2.95
N GLY A 126 -7.81 0.99 -3.08
CA GLY A 126 -7.04 1.24 -4.28
C GLY A 126 -5.59 1.58 -3.98
N THR A 127 -4.80 1.73 -5.02
CA THR A 127 -3.43 2.24 -4.96
C THR A 127 -3.25 3.35 -5.99
N PRO A 128 -2.57 4.46 -5.66
CA PRO A 128 -2.34 5.54 -6.63
C PRO A 128 -1.17 5.24 -7.58
N THR A 129 -0.35 4.23 -7.30
CA THR A 129 0.85 3.94 -8.07
C THR A 129 1.25 2.47 -7.98
N LYS A 130 1.84 1.95 -9.03
CA LYS A 130 2.72 0.77 -8.98
C LYS A 130 4.08 1.21 -8.49
N GLU A 131 4.91 0.27 -8.09
CA GLU A 131 6.18 0.64 -7.50
C GLU A 131 7.35 -0.10 -8.13
N THR A 132 8.41 0.64 -8.37
CA THR A 132 9.73 0.08 -8.64
C THR A 132 10.57 0.20 -7.38
N ASN A 133 11.02 -0.93 -6.85
CA ASN A 133 11.99 -0.95 -5.78
C ASN A 133 13.40 -0.86 -6.37
N VAL A 134 14.28 -0.10 -5.73
CA VAL A 134 15.71 -0.05 -6.06
C VAL A 134 16.54 -0.25 -4.81
N CYS A 135 17.63 -1.02 -4.93
CA CYS A 135 18.63 -1.03 -3.88
C CYS A 135 19.75 -0.04 -4.25
N ILE A 136 20.03 0.89 -3.34
CA ILE A 136 20.99 1.98 -3.55
C ILE A 136 22.12 1.92 -2.55
N ALA A 137 23.29 2.36 -3.00
CA ALA A 137 24.46 2.61 -2.16
C ALA A 137 24.82 4.10 -2.19
N PHE A 138 25.12 4.70 -1.04
CA PHE A 138 25.55 6.07 -0.94
C PHE A 138 26.98 6.23 -1.54
N HIS A 139 27.33 7.43 -1.98
CA HIS A 139 28.61 7.65 -2.68
C HIS A 139 29.85 7.33 -1.84
N THR A 140 29.74 7.29 -0.52
CA THR A 140 30.81 6.91 0.41
C THR A 140 30.92 5.40 0.61
N ALA A 141 29.87 4.63 0.28
CA ALA A 141 29.83 3.18 0.45
C ALA A 141 30.92 2.45 -0.35
N PRO A 142 31.43 1.30 0.12
CA PRO A 142 32.42 0.50 -0.60
C PRO A 142 31.86 -0.23 -1.83
N VAL A 143 30.51 -0.37 -1.90
CA VAL A 143 29.77 -1.01 -2.99
C VAL A 143 29.31 0.05 -3.99
N LYS A 144 29.60 -0.16 -5.28
CA LYS A 144 29.24 0.75 -6.37
C LYS A 144 28.43 0.10 -7.49
N SER A 145 28.42 -1.22 -7.52
CA SER A 145 27.73 -2.03 -8.52
C SER A 145 27.08 -3.25 -7.87
N VAL A 146 26.17 -3.91 -8.61
CA VAL A 146 25.59 -5.18 -8.15
C VAL A 146 26.67 -6.28 -8.01
N GLN A 147 27.75 -6.23 -8.80
CA GLN A 147 28.85 -7.20 -8.72
C GLN A 147 29.62 -7.06 -7.41
N ASP A 148 29.81 -5.84 -6.92
CA ASP A 148 30.47 -5.62 -5.62
C ASP A 148 29.75 -6.32 -4.46
N LEU A 149 28.42 -6.53 -4.55
CA LEU A 149 27.62 -7.17 -3.50
C LEU A 149 27.97 -8.63 -3.26
N TYR A 150 28.63 -9.29 -4.20
CA TYR A 150 29.08 -10.67 -4.03
C TYR A 150 30.38 -10.76 -3.21
N ASP A 151 31.18 -9.69 -3.18
CA ASP A 151 32.49 -9.65 -2.54
C ASP A 151 32.54 -8.73 -1.33
N LYS A 152 31.83 -7.58 -1.37
CA LYS A 152 31.84 -6.53 -0.36
C LYS A 152 30.52 -6.46 0.40
N GLN A 153 30.60 -6.18 1.69
CA GLN A 153 29.43 -5.96 2.52
C GLN A 153 28.84 -4.56 2.29
N LEU A 154 27.50 -4.44 2.20
CA LEU A 154 26.78 -3.19 2.20
C LEU A 154 25.86 -3.12 3.44
N ILE A 155 26.05 -2.07 4.26
CA ILE A 155 25.23 -1.85 5.45
C ILE A 155 23.97 -1.08 5.05
N LEU A 156 22.80 -1.70 5.20
CA LEU A 156 21.51 -1.11 4.84
C LEU A 156 20.69 -0.76 6.07
N GLY A 157 20.06 0.42 6.06
CA GLY A 157 18.99 0.75 6.98
C GLY A 157 17.67 0.06 6.62
N ASP A 158 16.93 -0.45 7.62
CA ASP A 158 15.61 -1.07 7.41
C ASP A 158 14.53 -0.49 8.34
N THR A 159 13.29 -0.48 7.86
CA THR A 159 12.11 0.06 8.56
C THR A 159 11.31 -1.02 9.30
N GLY A 160 11.89 -2.19 9.49
CA GLY A 160 11.35 -3.26 10.33
C GLY A 160 10.74 -4.44 9.58
N PRO A 161 10.28 -5.45 10.33
CA PRO A 161 9.62 -6.63 9.77
C PRO A 161 8.42 -6.26 8.89
N GLY A 162 8.17 -7.06 7.86
CA GLY A 162 7.06 -6.83 6.93
C GLY A 162 7.29 -5.73 5.91
N THR A 163 8.51 -5.20 5.79
CA THR A 163 8.85 -4.21 4.76
C THR A 163 9.85 -4.76 3.75
N GLY A 164 9.79 -4.28 2.52
CA GLY A 164 10.75 -4.62 1.49
C GLY A 164 12.18 -4.18 1.83
N THR A 165 12.32 -3.07 2.60
CA THR A 165 13.63 -2.59 3.08
C THR A 165 14.38 -3.64 3.90
N ARG A 166 13.65 -4.56 4.55
CA ARG A 166 14.21 -5.68 5.32
C ARG A 166 14.17 -7.00 4.55
N SER A 167 13.01 -7.34 3.98
CA SER A 167 12.77 -8.67 3.40
C SER A 167 13.60 -8.89 2.14
N TYR A 168 13.70 -7.89 1.25
CA TYR A 168 14.42 -8.04 -0.01
C TYR A 168 15.90 -8.33 0.21
N PRO A 169 16.67 -7.52 0.94
CA PRO A 169 18.09 -7.82 1.14
C PRO A 169 18.31 -9.13 1.91
N LYS A 170 17.44 -9.50 2.86
CA LYS A 170 17.53 -10.78 3.57
C LYS A 170 17.43 -11.98 2.63
N VAL A 171 16.38 -11.99 1.79
CA VAL A 171 16.16 -13.07 0.83
C VAL A 171 17.23 -13.08 -0.25
N LEU A 172 17.66 -11.93 -0.75
CA LEU A 172 18.70 -11.86 -1.78
C LEU A 172 20.07 -12.32 -1.27
N ASN A 173 20.38 -12.15 0.02
CA ASN A 173 21.57 -12.74 0.64
C ASN A 173 21.55 -14.27 0.50
N ASP A 174 20.42 -14.92 0.88
CA ASP A 174 20.32 -16.37 0.82
C ASP A 174 20.22 -16.91 -0.62
N VAL A 175 19.37 -16.25 -1.44
CA VAL A 175 19.05 -16.75 -2.77
C VAL A 175 20.13 -16.48 -3.80
N LEU A 176 20.76 -15.30 -3.73
CA LEU A 176 21.78 -14.87 -4.71
C LEU A 176 23.20 -14.80 -4.14
N GLY A 177 23.38 -14.98 -2.82
CA GLY A 177 24.68 -14.89 -2.18
C GLY A 177 25.22 -13.46 -2.03
N MET A 178 24.32 -12.47 -2.00
CA MET A 178 24.67 -11.07 -1.77
C MET A 178 25.10 -10.84 -0.32
N LYS A 179 25.83 -9.74 -0.05
CA LYS A 179 26.40 -9.44 1.27
C LYS A 179 25.80 -8.18 1.87
N PHE A 180 24.50 -8.19 2.14
CA PHE A 180 23.84 -7.12 2.87
C PHE A 180 23.91 -7.37 4.40
N LYS A 181 24.23 -6.30 5.16
CA LYS A 181 24.08 -6.26 6.61
C LYS A 181 22.98 -5.27 6.96
N LEU A 182 21.98 -5.69 7.71
CA LEU A 182 20.83 -4.86 8.06
C LEU A 182 21.01 -4.20 9.42
N VAL A 183 20.67 -2.91 9.48
CA VAL A 183 20.53 -2.10 10.70
C VAL A 183 19.08 -1.65 10.77
N GLY A 184 18.33 -2.20 11.73
CA GLY A 184 16.90 -1.96 11.88
C GLY A 184 16.59 -0.88 12.92
N GLY A 185 15.29 -0.57 13.04
CA GLY A 185 14.75 0.34 14.05
C GLY A 185 14.41 1.74 13.53
N PHE A 186 14.58 1.98 12.24
CA PHE A 186 14.16 3.24 11.63
C PHE A 186 12.63 3.28 11.45
N PRO A 187 11.93 4.31 11.95
CA PRO A 187 10.48 4.43 11.81
C PRO A 187 10.01 4.79 10.40
N SER A 188 10.92 5.30 9.55
CA SER A 188 10.65 5.63 8.14
C SER A 188 11.91 5.64 7.28
N SER A 189 11.76 5.54 5.96
CA SER A 189 12.87 5.70 5.01
C SER A 189 13.51 7.10 5.06
N ALA A 190 12.77 8.13 5.47
CA ALA A 190 13.34 9.48 5.62
C ALA A 190 14.48 9.51 6.65
N GLU A 191 14.34 8.76 7.74
CA GLU A 191 15.38 8.67 8.77
C GLU A 191 16.56 7.80 8.33
N VAL A 192 16.28 6.77 7.51
CA VAL A 192 17.37 6.01 6.88
C VAL A 192 18.20 6.92 5.95
N PHE A 193 17.54 7.79 5.17
CA PHE A 193 18.26 8.73 4.30
C PHE A 193 19.17 9.69 5.11
N LEU A 194 18.69 10.18 6.26
CA LEU A 194 19.51 10.98 7.16
C LEU A 194 20.68 10.18 7.74
N ALA A 195 20.45 8.92 8.09
CA ALA A 195 21.50 8.02 8.57
C ALA A 195 22.57 7.75 7.49
N MET A 196 22.16 7.62 6.22
CA MET A 196 23.10 7.52 5.08
C MET A 196 23.95 8.78 4.93
N GLU A 197 23.34 9.97 5.04
CA GLU A 197 24.05 11.26 4.98
C GLU A 197 25.06 11.43 6.13
N ARG A 198 24.78 10.84 7.31
CA ARG A 198 25.68 10.83 8.46
C ARG A 198 26.71 9.69 8.45
N GLY A 199 26.63 8.78 7.48
CA GLY A 199 27.51 7.61 7.39
C GLY A 199 27.24 6.51 8.41
N GLU A 200 26.06 6.46 9.00
CA GLU A 200 25.63 5.42 9.96
C GLU A 200 25.24 4.12 9.23
N VAL A 201 24.72 4.25 8.02
CA VAL A 201 24.43 3.15 7.07
C VAL A 201 24.86 3.54 5.67
N ASP A 202 25.11 2.54 4.82
CA ASP A 202 25.63 2.72 3.47
C ASP A 202 24.54 2.88 2.41
N GLY A 203 23.31 2.41 2.68
CA GLY A 203 22.25 2.37 1.67
C GLY A 203 20.91 1.89 2.20
N ILE A 204 20.00 1.65 1.28
CA ILE A 204 18.64 1.14 1.52
C ILE A 204 18.11 0.46 0.24
N CYS A 205 17.22 -0.54 0.39
CA CYS A 205 16.35 -0.99 -0.70
C CYS A 205 14.97 -0.32 -0.53
N GLU A 206 14.61 0.62 -1.40
CA GLU A 206 13.43 1.48 -1.23
C GLU A 206 12.76 1.74 -2.60
N SER A 207 11.57 2.27 -2.59
CA SER A 207 10.87 2.77 -3.76
C SER A 207 11.66 3.89 -4.45
N LEU A 208 11.78 3.82 -5.76
CA LEU A 208 12.40 4.85 -6.58
C LEU A 208 11.75 6.22 -6.35
N ASP A 209 10.41 6.25 -6.27
CA ASP A 209 9.65 7.47 -6.00
C ASP A 209 9.99 8.09 -4.65
N SER A 210 10.11 7.30 -3.60
CA SER A 210 10.51 7.81 -2.28
C SER A 210 11.86 8.53 -2.34
N ILE A 211 12.81 7.99 -3.12
CA ILE A 211 14.13 8.59 -3.32
C ILE A 211 14.02 9.89 -4.12
N LYS A 212 13.37 9.85 -5.29
CA LYS A 212 13.15 11.01 -6.17
C LYS A 212 12.47 12.18 -5.44
N ASN A 213 11.53 11.86 -4.56
CA ASN A 213 10.77 12.86 -3.80
C ASN A 213 11.56 13.48 -2.66
N ARG A 214 12.27 12.67 -1.90
CA ARG A 214 12.94 13.12 -0.68
C ARG A 214 14.35 13.63 -0.92
N ARG A 215 15.00 13.12 -1.95
CA ARG A 215 16.38 13.46 -2.33
C ARG A 215 16.49 13.63 -3.84
N PRO A 216 15.81 14.64 -4.42
CA PRO A 216 15.72 14.81 -5.88
C PRO A 216 17.10 15.06 -6.53
N ASP A 217 18.06 15.50 -5.74
CA ASP A 217 19.43 15.75 -6.17
C ASP A 217 20.31 14.49 -6.21
N TRP A 218 19.98 13.43 -5.48
CA TRP A 218 20.88 12.29 -5.30
C TRP A 218 21.20 11.55 -6.60
N ILE A 219 20.18 11.30 -7.45
CA ILE A 219 20.37 10.62 -8.74
C ILE A 219 21.15 11.51 -9.72
N PRO A 220 20.73 12.76 -10.02
CA PRO A 220 21.42 13.60 -11.02
C PRO A 220 22.83 14.01 -10.60
N THR A 221 23.10 14.12 -9.29
CA THR A 221 24.44 14.46 -8.78
C THR A 221 25.30 13.25 -8.47
N ARG A 222 24.80 12.03 -8.73
CA ARG A 222 25.49 10.77 -8.45
C ARG A 222 25.90 10.59 -6.98
N LYS A 223 25.12 11.14 -6.06
CA LYS A 223 25.30 10.88 -4.62
C LYS A 223 24.97 9.45 -4.22
N ILE A 224 24.24 8.74 -5.06
CA ILE A 224 23.92 7.32 -4.91
C ILE A 224 24.27 6.55 -6.19
N ALA A 225 24.60 5.28 -6.02
CA ALA A 225 24.59 4.27 -7.07
C ALA A 225 23.31 3.43 -6.94
N ILE A 226 22.55 3.26 -8.02
CA ILE A 226 21.44 2.30 -8.08
C ILE A 226 22.05 0.98 -8.51
N LEU A 227 22.06 0.00 -7.59
CA LEU A 227 22.73 -1.28 -7.78
C LEU A 227 21.92 -2.24 -8.66
N PHE A 228 20.61 -2.29 -8.40
CA PHE A 228 19.64 -3.03 -9.20
C PHE A 228 18.21 -2.50 -8.93
N GLN A 229 17.29 -2.88 -9.79
CA GLN A 229 15.86 -2.58 -9.70
C GLN A 229 15.04 -3.85 -9.59
N GLY A 230 13.89 -3.77 -8.91
CA GLY A 230 12.93 -4.87 -8.75
C GLY A 230 11.50 -4.36 -8.82
N GLY A 231 10.65 -5.13 -9.47
CA GLY A 231 9.25 -4.81 -9.72
C GLY A 231 8.58 -5.93 -10.50
N ALA A 232 7.39 -5.68 -11.03
CA ALA A 232 6.73 -6.61 -11.95
C ALA A 232 7.48 -6.69 -13.30
N GLU A 233 8.06 -5.56 -13.73
CA GLU A 233 8.82 -5.39 -14.97
C GLU A 233 9.92 -4.32 -14.78
N PRO A 234 10.94 -4.28 -15.67
CA PRO A 234 11.95 -3.24 -15.62
C PRO A 234 11.36 -1.86 -15.84
N ASN A 235 11.76 -0.88 -15.03
CA ASN A 235 11.34 0.50 -15.16
C ASN A 235 12.05 1.19 -16.33
N ALA A 236 11.28 1.84 -17.21
CA ALA A 236 11.79 2.49 -18.42
C ALA A 236 12.76 3.66 -18.15
N GLU A 237 12.68 4.30 -16.96
CA GLU A 237 13.60 5.37 -16.56
C GLU A 237 14.97 4.82 -16.11
N LEU A 238 15.05 3.55 -15.73
CA LEU A 238 16.25 2.91 -15.18
C LEU A 238 16.99 2.07 -16.23
N LYS A 239 17.12 2.59 -17.45
CA LYS A 239 17.85 1.91 -18.52
C LYS A 239 19.29 1.62 -18.11
N GLY A 240 19.70 0.34 -18.24
CA GLY A 240 21.05 -0.10 -17.87
C GLY A 240 21.25 -0.45 -16.40
N VAL A 241 20.24 -0.23 -15.53
CA VAL A 241 20.25 -0.75 -14.17
C VAL A 241 19.80 -2.22 -14.19
N PRO A 242 20.58 -3.17 -13.64
CA PRO A 242 20.23 -4.59 -13.64
C PRO A 242 18.84 -4.84 -13.04
N PHE A 243 18.04 -5.69 -13.68
CA PHE A 243 16.77 -6.14 -13.13
C PHE A 243 17.00 -7.37 -12.25
N VAL A 244 16.44 -7.36 -11.05
CA VAL A 244 16.75 -8.37 -10.03
C VAL A 244 16.44 -9.81 -10.47
N LEU A 245 15.40 -10.00 -11.29
CA LEU A 245 15.06 -11.32 -11.84
C LEU A 245 16.12 -11.87 -12.80
N ASP A 246 16.84 -10.99 -13.51
CA ASP A 246 17.90 -11.37 -14.44
C ASP A 246 19.18 -11.82 -13.70
N LEU A 247 19.28 -11.57 -12.39
CA LEU A 247 20.38 -12.02 -11.54
C LEU A 247 20.20 -13.49 -11.08
N ALA A 248 19.01 -14.05 -11.25
CA ALA A 248 18.72 -15.45 -10.93
C ALA A 248 19.43 -16.40 -11.89
N ARG A 249 20.04 -17.44 -11.33
CA ARG A 249 20.80 -18.47 -12.09
C ARG A 249 20.03 -19.79 -12.24
N THR A 250 18.94 -19.96 -11.47
CA THR A 250 18.10 -21.16 -11.49
C THR A 250 16.62 -20.77 -11.49
N ASP A 251 15.75 -21.65 -11.99
CA ASP A 251 14.30 -21.45 -11.97
C ASP A 251 13.76 -21.31 -10.56
N GLU A 252 14.36 -21.98 -9.59
CA GLU A 252 13.98 -21.87 -8.18
C GLU A 252 14.27 -20.49 -7.63
N GLN A 253 15.46 -19.94 -7.90
CA GLN A 253 15.81 -18.56 -7.54
C GLN A 253 14.84 -17.57 -8.18
N LYS A 254 14.55 -17.75 -9.48
CA LYS A 254 13.63 -16.89 -10.22
C LYS A 254 12.23 -16.88 -9.59
N LYS A 255 11.62 -18.04 -9.35
CA LYS A 255 10.31 -18.16 -8.70
C LYS A 255 10.28 -17.55 -7.29
N THR A 256 11.38 -17.71 -6.54
CA THR A 256 11.51 -17.15 -5.20
C THR A 256 11.53 -15.61 -5.26
N ILE A 257 12.29 -15.02 -6.19
CA ILE A 257 12.39 -13.59 -6.38
C ILE A 257 11.06 -13.02 -6.94
N GLU A 258 10.42 -13.71 -7.87
CA GLU A 258 9.09 -13.33 -8.39
C GLU A 258 8.06 -13.22 -7.26
N PHE A 259 7.98 -14.22 -6.38
CA PHE A 259 7.09 -14.16 -5.23
C PHE A 259 7.47 -13.04 -4.25
N LEU A 260 8.76 -12.86 -3.98
CA LEU A 260 9.27 -11.81 -3.10
C LEU A 260 8.83 -10.41 -3.56
N TYR A 261 8.89 -10.15 -4.86
CA TYR A 261 8.52 -8.87 -5.46
C TYR A 261 7.05 -8.79 -5.91
N ALA A 262 6.24 -9.83 -5.70
CA ALA A 262 4.81 -9.83 -6.08
C ALA A 262 4.03 -8.66 -5.44
N GLY A 263 4.44 -8.23 -4.25
CA GLY A 263 3.87 -7.06 -3.57
C GLY A 263 4.07 -5.72 -4.29
N GLN A 264 4.99 -5.62 -5.26
CA GLN A 264 5.25 -4.35 -5.97
C GLN A 264 4.02 -3.88 -6.78
N GLY A 265 3.21 -4.80 -7.28
CA GLY A 265 1.93 -4.48 -7.92
C GLY A 265 0.87 -3.92 -6.98
N ILE A 266 1.04 -4.13 -5.66
CA ILE A 266 0.16 -3.54 -4.63
C ILE A 266 0.47 -2.05 -4.45
N GLY A 267 1.69 -1.63 -4.70
CA GLY A 267 2.13 -0.24 -4.69
C GLY A 267 2.00 0.44 -3.32
N ARG A 268 1.22 1.50 -3.24
CA ARG A 268 0.91 2.28 -2.02
C ARG A 268 -0.55 2.08 -1.59
N PRO A 269 -0.92 0.91 -1.09
CA PRO A 269 -2.32 0.53 -0.94
C PRO A 269 -3.03 1.34 0.14
N PHE A 270 -4.23 1.79 -0.21
CA PHE A 270 -5.21 2.30 0.74
C PHE A 270 -6.20 1.19 1.09
N VAL A 271 -6.48 1.08 2.37
CA VAL A 271 -7.36 0.04 2.94
C VAL A 271 -8.34 0.66 3.92
N ALA A 272 -9.42 -0.06 4.19
CA ALA A 272 -10.36 0.24 5.26
C ALA A 272 -10.62 -1.03 6.08
N PRO A 273 -11.32 -0.94 7.23
CA PRO A 273 -11.66 -2.09 8.05
C PRO A 273 -12.37 -3.20 7.27
N PRO A 274 -12.26 -4.47 7.70
CA PRO A 274 -13.03 -5.57 7.12
C PRO A 274 -14.52 -5.42 7.44
N ASP A 275 -15.36 -6.14 6.69
CA ASP A 275 -16.80 -6.26 6.94
C ASP A 275 -17.53 -4.90 6.93
N LEU A 276 -17.07 -3.95 6.12
CA LEU A 276 -17.80 -2.72 5.86
C LEU A 276 -19.13 -3.05 5.17
N PRO A 277 -20.24 -2.34 5.48
CA PRO A 277 -21.43 -2.37 4.64
C PRO A 277 -21.07 -2.09 3.17
N ALA A 278 -21.70 -2.81 2.25
CA ALA A 278 -21.33 -2.75 0.82
C ALA A 278 -21.40 -1.33 0.25
N GLU A 279 -22.40 -0.54 0.68
CA GLU A 279 -22.55 0.85 0.28
C GLU A 279 -21.40 1.76 0.82
N ARG A 280 -20.83 1.42 1.99
CA ARG A 280 -19.68 2.16 2.55
C ARG A 280 -18.40 1.86 1.80
N LEU A 281 -18.17 0.58 1.51
CA LEU A 281 -17.03 0.17 0.69
C LEU A 281 -17.10 0.81 -0.70
N LYS A 282 -18.27 0.76 -1.35
CA LYS A 282 -18.48 1.39 -2.65
C LYS A 282 -18.21 2.91 -2.59
N MET A 283 -18.75 3.60 -1.59
CA MET A 283 -18.54 5.03 -1.37
C MET A 283 -17.04 5.38 -1.28
N LEU A 284 -16.26 4.63 -0.50
CA LEU A 284 -14.83 4.88 -0.34
C LEU A 284 -14.04 4.62 -1.64
N ARG A 285 -14.38 3.56 -2.38
CA ARG A 285 -13.77 3.23 -3.67
C ARG A 285 -14.11 4.27 -4.75
N ASP A 286 -15.38 4.69 -4.82
CA ASP A 286 -15.81 5.75 -5.75
C ASP A 286 -15.06 7.06 -5.48
N ALA A 287 -14.95 7.45 -4.21
CA ALA A 287 -14.22 8.66 -3.81
C ALA A 287 -12.72 8.55 -4.15
N PHE A 288 -12.10 7.39 -3.93
CA PHE A 288 -10.72 7.14 -4.34
C PHE A 288 -10.57 7.27 -5.86
N ASN A 289 -11.39 6.58 -6.65
CA ASN A 289 -11.34 6.59 -8.10
C ASN A 289 -11.61 7.99 -8.69
N ALA A 290 -12.49 8.77 -8.06
CA ALA A 290 -12.72 10.17 -8.42
C ALA A 290 -11.49 11.04 -8.10
N THR A 291 -10.85 10.82 -6.95
CA THR A 291 -9.62 11.54 -6.58
C THR A 291 -8.49 11.29 -7.57
N MET A 292 -8.34 10.06 -8.08
CA MET A 292 -7.31 9.74 -9.07
C MET A 292 -7.47 10.51 -10.40
N LYS A 293 -8.66 11.02 -10.68
CA LYS A 293 -9.01 11.82 -11.87
C LYS A 293 -9.10 13.31 -11.59
N ASP A 294 -8.93 13.72 -10.35
CA ASP A 294 -9.06 15.09 -9.91
C ASP A 294 -7.87 15.95 -10.37
N ALA A 295 -8.14 17.08 -11.00
CA ALA A 295 -7.11 17.94 -11.59
C ALA A 295 -6.14 18.50 -10.54
N ASP A 296 -6.64 18.86 -9.34
CA ASP A 296 -5.81 19.43 -8.27
C ASP A 296 -4.92 18.34 -7.67
N PHE A 297 -5.45 17.12 -7.49
CA PHE A 297 -4.68 15.96 -7.05
C PHE A 297 -3.56 15.63 -8.05
N ILE A 298 -3.87 15.56 -9.34
CA ILE A 298 -2.90 15.31 -10.40
C ILE A 298 -1.82 16.42 -10.44
N ALA A 299 -2.22 17.67 -10.28
CA ALA A 299 -1.27 18.80 -10.24
C ALA A 299 -0.33 18.69 -9.01
N GLU A 300 -0.87 18.32 -7.84
CA GLU A 300 -0.07 18.14 -6.63
C GLU A 300 0.87 16.94 -6.75
N THR A 301 0.42 15.82 -7.29
CA THR A 301 1.30 14.63 -7.51
C THR A 301 2.46 14.98 -8.44
N LYS A 302 2.20 15.67 -9.55
CA LYS A 302 3.26 16.15 -10.47
C LYS A 302 4.25 17.08 -9.77
N LYS A 303 3.75 18.06 -9.00
CA LYS A 303 4.61 18.98 -8.24
C LYS A 303 5.48 18.25 -7.24
N SER A 304 4.94 17.21 -6.60
CA SER A 304 5.63 16.37 -5.63
C SER A 304 6.45 15.25 -6.28
N LYS A 305 6.52 15.18 -7.60
CA LYS A 305 7.21 14.12 -8.37
C LYS A 305 6.74 12.71 -7.96
N LEU A 306 5.46 12.57 -7.65
CA LEU A 306 4.81 11.29 -7.40
C LEU A 306 4.33 10.72 -8.72
N GLU A 307 4.71 9.50 -9.02
CA GLU A 307 4.27 8.80 -10.22
C GLU A 307 2.84 8.26 -10.00
N LEU A 308 1.93 8.60 -10.92
CA LEU A 308 0.52 8.24 -10.80
C LEU A 308 0.14 7.17 -11.83
N GLU A 309 0.02 5.93 -11.35
CA GLU A 309 -0.44 4.74 -12.09
C GLU A 309 -1.48 4.00 -11.24
N PRO A 310 -2.72 4.54 -11.13
CA PRO A 310 -3.68 4.04 -10.16
C PRO A 310 -4.28 2.69 -10.58
N GLU A 311 -4.51 1.84 -9.56
CA GLU A 311 -5.32 0.63 -9.64
C GLU A 311 -6.44 0.69 -8.60
N ASP A 312 -7.60 0.14 -8.94
CA ASP A 312 -8.76 0.15 -8.04
C ASP A 312 -8.70 -0.93 -6.95
N GLY A 313 -9.67 -0.89 -6.04
CA GLY A 313 -9.73 -1.79 -4.91
C GLY A 313 -10.12 -3.22 -5.28
N GLU A 314 -10.85 -3.44 -6.38
CA GLU A 314 -11.19 -4.75 -6.91
C GLU A 314 -9.94 -5.45 -7.44
N HIS A 315 -9.14 -4.73 -8.22
CA HIS A 315 -7.86 -5.22 -8.72
C HIS A 315 -6.94 -5.64 -7.57
N LEU A 316 -6.78 -4.78 -6.54
CA LEU A 316 -5.97 -5.12 -5.37
C LEU A 316 -6.49 -6.35 -4.62
N ALA A 317 -7.80 -6.46 -4.40
CA ALA A 317 -8.39 -7.62 -3.74
C ALA A 317 -8.12 -8.92 -4.53
N ALA A 318 -8.25 -8.88 -5.86
CA ALA A 318 -7.93 -10.01 -6.73
C ALA A 318 -6.44 -10.38 -6.68
N LEU A 319 -5.55 -9.39 -6.68
CA LEU A 319 -4.10 -9.60 -6.55
C LEU A 319 -3.76 -10.27 -5.21
N ILE A 320 -4.33 -9.81 -4.09
CA ILE A 320 -4.15 -10.41 -2.78
C ILE A 320 -4.67 -11.86 -2.77
N ALA A 321 -5.85 -12.12 -3.31
CA ALA A 321 -6.38 -13.48 -3.40
C ALA A 321 -5.43 -14.40 -4.19
N LYS A 322 -4.87 -13.94 -5.31
CA LYS A 322 -3.88 -14.66 -6.10
C LYS A 322 -2.60 -14.94 -5.29
N ILE A 323 -2.08 -13.96 -4.54
CA ILE A 323 -0.90 -14.13 -3.68
C ILE A 323 -1.17 -15.20 -2.61
N TYR A 324 -2.36 -15.18 -1.99
CA TYR A 324 -2.75 -16.15 -0.96
C TYR A 324 -3.07 -17.55 -1.50
N ALA A 325 -3.26 -17.69 -2.81
CA ALA A 325 -3.35 -18.98 -3.50
C ALA A 325 -1.97 -19.58 -3.85
N THR A 326 -0.84 -18.93 -3.49
CA THR A 326 0.51 -19.42 -3.74
C THR A 326 0.74 -20.76 -3.03
N PRO A 327 1.31 -21.78 -3.70
CA PRO A 327 1.57 -23.09 -3.09
C PRO A 327 2.41 -22.99 -1.81
N LYS A 328 1.97 -23.68 -0.76
CA LYS A 328 2.60 -23.67 0.56
C LYS A 328 4.13 -23.88 0.56
N PRO A 329 4.74 -24.78 -0.24
CA PRO A 329 6.20 -24.95 -0.26
C PRO A 329 6.96 -23.68 -0.64
N ILE A 330 6.42 -22.86 -1.57
CA ILE A 330 7.02 -21.57 -1.95
C ILE A 330 6.91 -20.58 -0.80
N VAL A 331 5.74 -20.52 -0.19
CA VAL A 331 5.47 -19.65 0.97
C VAL A 331 6.39 -20.01 2.15
N ASP A 332 6.49 -21.30 2.49
CA ASP A 332 7.31 -21.78 3.61
C ASP A 332 8.80 -21.45 3.40
N LYS A 333 9.29 -21.58 2.16
CA LYS A 333 10.66 -21.20 1.81
C LYS A 333 10.92 -19.74 2.11
N ILE A 334 10.08 -18.85 1.59
CA ILE A 334 10.22 -17.40 1.85
C ILE A 334 10.05 -17.09 3.35
N ALA A 335 9.05 -17.69 4.01
CA ALA A 335 8.83 -17.51 5.44
C ALA A 335 10.06 -17.85 6.28
N ASN A 336 10.78 -18.92 5.92
CA ASN A 336 12.02 -19.31 6.60
C ASN A 336 13.16 -18.32 6.31
N LEU A 337 13.22 -17.76 5.10
CA LEU A 337 14.25 -16.79 4.72
C LEU A 337 14.05 -15.41 5.38
N ILE A 338 12.83 -14.96 5.64
CA ILE A 338 12.56 -13.60 6.19
C ILE A 338 12.48 -13.55 7.73
N LYS A 339 12.44 -14.69 8.40
CA LYS A 339 12.59 -14.79 9.87
C LYS A 339 14.01 -14.39 10.28
#